data_cf528f16341c2a94dbf1f457bbe1ea9c
#
_entry.id   cf528f16341c2a94dbf1f457bbe1ea9c
#
_cell.length_a   1.000
_cell.length_b   1.000
_cell.length_c   1.000
_cell.angle_alpha   90.00
_cell.angle_beta   90.00
_cell.angle_gamma   90.00
#
_symmetry.space_group_name_H-M   'P 1'
#
loop_
_entity.id
_entity.type
_entity.pdbx_description
1 polymer ?
#
loop_
_entity_poly.entity_id
_entity_poly.type
_entity_poly.pdbx_seq_one_letter_code
_entity_poly.pdbx_strand_id
1 'polypeptide(L)'
;QNQERLPASLAAAGISPAEVTHVINTHLHFDHCGWNTTLHPDGSITPTFPNARYFAAAGELAHGRLQLDRDRVSYLGPNYDPLIRSGQLTLIDPFGINGFTPNDPRLAASEPLPPIPIQTTLDITPAISVECFPGHTETMLAVHIHSRSHGVASEHACYISDLIPTHNHLDPTWVMGFDLDPITCIAQRKRFLASAIPNHWLVLFTHDHQFPAAHIHLNEKGRPIARSPQDI
;
A
#
# COMPACT_ATOMS: atom_id res chain seq x y z
N GLN A 1 -14.84 11.28 4.06
CA GLN A 1 -13.55 11.79 3.59
C GLN A 1 -13.77 13.20 3.06
N ASN A 2 -12.83 14.10 3.36
CA ASN A 2 -12.90 15.44 2.80
C ASN A 2 -12.51 15.37 1.32
N GLN A 3 -13.51 15.45 0.44
CA GLN A 3 -13.35 15.35 -1.02
C GLN A 3 -12.45 16.45 -1.63
N GLU A 4 -12.04 17.42 -0.85
CA GLU A 4 -11.23 18.55 -1.30
C GLU A 4 -9.73 18.36 -1.03
N ARG A 5 -9.34 17.47 -0.10
CA ARG A 5 -7.94 17.37 0.36
C ARG A 5 -6.97 16.90 -0.71
N LEU A 6 -7.25 15.78 -1.37
CA LEU A 6 -6.33 15.27 -2.39
C LEU A 6 -6.21 16.20 -3.60
N PRO A 7 -7.33 16.70 -4.18
CA PRO A 7 -7.24 17.70 -5.26
C PRO A 7 -6.48 18.95 -4.85
N ALA A 8 -6.71 19.47 -3.63
CA ALA A 8 -6.00 20.62 -3.12
C ALA A 8 -4.49 20.37 -2.94
N SER A 9 -4.12 19.19 -2.44
CA SER A 9 -2.70 18.80 -2.28
C SER A 9 -1.99 18.64 -3.62
N LEU A 10 -2.64 18.04 -4.61
CA LEU A 10 -2.10 17.92 -5.96
C LEU A 10 -1.93 19.30 -6.60
N ALA A 11 -2.95 20.17 -6.50
CA ALA A 11 -2.89 21.52 -7.02
C ALA A 11 -1.78 22.34 -6.36
N ALA A 12 -1.59 22.21 -5.03
CA ALA A 12 -0.50 22.85 -4.31
C ALA A 12 0.89 22.37 -4.77
N ALA A 13 0.99 21.12 -5.21
CA ALA A 13 2.20 20.56 -5.81
C ALA A 13 2.34 20.89 -7.31
N GLY A 14 1.39 21.62 -7.92
CA GLY A 14 1.36 21.93 -9.34
C GLY A 14 1.05 20.73 -10.23
N ILE A 15 0.42 19.68 -9.70
CA ILE A 15 0.11 18.43 -10.40
C ILE A 15 -1.39 18.38 -10.69
N SER A 16 -1.77 18.15 -11.93
CA SER A 16 -3.16 17.83 -12.28
C SER A 16 -3.41 16.33 -12.21
N PRO A 17 -4.65 15.89 -11.94
CA PRO A 17 -4.97 14.45 -11.96
C PRO A 17 -4.65 13.76 -13.30
N ALA A 18 -4.70 14.48 -14.42
CA ALA A 18 -4.39 13.95 -15.74
C ALA A 18 -2.89 13.69 -15.98
N GLU A 19 -2.01 14.24 -15.13
CA GLU A 19 -0.56 14.03 -15.21
C GLU A 19 -0.11 12.83 -14.41
N VAL A 20 -0.95 12.30 -13.52
CA VAL A 20 -0.66 11.08 -12.77
C VAL A 20 -0.69 9.88 -13.71
N THR A 21 0.41 9.15 -13.79
CA THR A 21 0.60 8.02 -14.71
C THR A 21 0.47 6.66 -14.04
N HIS A 22 0.76 6.58 -12.73
CA HIS A 22 0.72 5.35 -11.96
C HIS A 22 0.06 5.60 -10.61
N VAL A 23 -0.87 4.74 -10.22
CA VAL A 23 -1.47 4.69 -8.89
C VAL A 23 -1.23 3.29 -8.32
N ILE A 24 -0.59 3.20 -7.18
CA ILE A 24 -0.29 1.93 -6.54
C ILE A 24 -1.15 1.84 -5.27
N ASN A 25 -2.09 0.92 -5.25
CA ASN A 25 -2.85 0.60 -4.06
C ASN A 25 -2.09 -0.44 -3.25
N THR A 26 -1.73 -0.11 -2.03
CA THR A 26 -1.09 -1.05 -1.11
C THR A 26 -2.02 -2.19 -0.76
N HIS A 27 -3.30 -1.86 -0.55
CA HIS A 27 -4.42 -2.77 -0.38
C HIS A 27 -5.73 -2.05 -0.73
N LEU A 28 -6.86 -2.77 -0.76
CA LEU A 28 -8.12 -2.23 -1.27
C LEU A 28 -9.12 -1.82 -0.17
N HIS A 29 -8.68 -1.55 1.05
CA HIS A 29 -9.53 -0.89 2.03
C HIS A 29 -9.90 0.52 1.57
N PHE A 30 -11.12 0.96 1.91
CA PHE A 30 -11.72 2.19 1.38
C PHE A 30 -10.92 3.46 1.68
N ASP A 31 -10.19 3.50 2.79
CA ASP A 31 -9.38 4.65 3.21
C ASP A 31 -8.03 4.73 2.47
N HIS A 32 -7.61 3.66 1.81
CA HIS A 32 -6.42 3.61 0.93
C HIS A 32 -6.76 3.74 -0.55
N CYS A 33 -7.88 3.18 -0.99
CA CYS A 33 -8.28 3.19 -2.40
C CYS A 33 -9.46 4.10 -2.72
N GLY A 34 -10.01 4.84 -1.75
CA GLY A 34 -11.21 5.67 -1.94
C GLY A 34 -11.06 6.79 -2.97
N TRP A 35 -9.83 7.24 -3.21
CA TRP A 35 -9.53 8.23 -4.25
C TRP A 35 -9.20 7.63 -5.63
N ASN A 36 -9.31 6.34 -5.78
CA ASN A 36 -9.21 5.71 -7.11
C ASN A 36 -10.29 6.23 -8.07
N THR A 37 -11.44 6.58 -7.51
CA THR A 37 -12.61 7.00 -8.29
C THR A 37 -13.23 8.26 -7.72
N THR A 38 -13.90 9.00 -8.58
CA THR A 38 -14.68 10.21 -8.24
C THR A 38 -16.15 9.97 -8.51
N LEU A 39 -16.99 10.23 -7.52
CA LEU A 39 -18.44 10.24 -7.66
C LEU A 39 -18.89 11.63 -8.12
N HIS A 40 -19.57 11.71 -9.25
CA HIS A 40 -20.11 12.95 -9.82
C HIS A 40 -21.54 13.24 -9.32
N PRO A 41 -22.01 14.50 -9.43
CA PRO A 41 -23.34 14.91 -9.00
C PRO A 41 -24.50 14.15 -9.70
N ASP A 42 -24.26 13.65 -10.91
CA ASP A 42 -25.22 12.84 -11.68
C ASP A 42 -25.23 11.35 -11.26
N GLY A 43 -24.43 10.99 -10.25
CA GLY A 43 -24.31 9.63 -9.75
C GLY A 43 -23.32 8.74 -10.54
N SER A 44 -22.73 9.27 -11.60
CA SER A 44 -21.68 8.52 -12.33
C SER A 44 -20.39 8.43 -11.52
N ILE A 45 -19.64 7.34 -11.70
CA ILE A 45 -18.35 7.11 -11.04
C ILE A 45 -17.30 6.88 -12.11
N THR A 46 -16.25 7.70 -12.09
CA THR A 46 -15.14 7.63 -13.04
C THR A 46 -13.80 7.52 -12.32
N PRO A 47 -12.76 7.00 -12.98
CA PRO A 47 -11.39 7.05 -12.45
C PRO A 47 -10.97 8.50 -12.14
N THR A 48 -10.41 8.74 -10.95
CA THR A 48 -9.93 10.07 -10.55
C THR A 48 -8.71 10.50 -11.37
N PHE A 49 -7.86 9.55 -11.76
CA PHE A 49 -6.67 9.78 -12.57
C PHE A 49 -6.87 9.16 -13.94
N PRO A 50 -7.41 9.93 -14.92
CA PRO A 50 -7.92 9.36 -16.17
C PRO A 50 -6.84 8.69 -17.04
N ASN A 51 -5.59 9.15 -16.92
CA ASN A 51 -4.47 8.64 -17.71
C ASN A 51 -3.59 7.63 -16.94
N ALA A 52 -3.93 7.34 -15.68
CA ALA A 52 -3.13 6.47 -14.85
C ALA A 52 -3.42 4.99 -15.11
N ARG A 53 -2.37 4.17 -14.98
CA ARG A 53 -2.49 2.74 -14.72
C ARG A 53 -2.54 2.54 -13.22
N TYR A 54 -3.53 1.80 -12.74
CA TYR A 54 -3.69 1.47 -11.34
C TYR A 54 -3.16 0.06 -11.09
N PHE A 55 -2.47 -0.12 -9.96
CA PHE A 55 -1.90 -1.40 -9.55
C PHE A 55 -2.48 -1.80 -8.21
N ALA A 56 -2.80 -3.07 -8.06
CA ALA A 56 -3.16 -3.71 -6.81
C ALA A 56 -2.73 -5.16 -6.83
N ALA A 57 -2.49 -5.76 -5.66
CA ALA A 57 -2.27 -7.20 -5.59
C ALA A 57 -3.54 -7.97 -5.98
N ALA A 58 -3.39 -9.07 -6.71
CA ALA A 58 -4.51 -9.91 -7.14
C ALA A 58 -5.32 -10.45 -5.96
N GLY A 59 -4.63 -10.82 -4.87
CA GLY A 59 -5.26 -11.29 -3.63
C GLY A 59 -6.18 -10.27 -2.98
N GLU A 60 -5.86 -8.98 -3.06
CA GLU A 60 -6.73 -7.92 -2.54
C GLU A 60 -8.10 -7.90 -3.22
N LEU A 61 -8.11 -8.01 -4.56
CA LEU A 61 -9.36 -8.04 -5.30
C LEU A 61 -10.13 -9.35 -5.04
N ALA A 62 -9.43 -10.48 -4.98
CA ALA A 62 -10.02 -11.77 -4.66
C ALA A 62 -10.69 -11.75 -3.29
N HIS A 63 -9.96 -11.31 -2.25
CA HIS A 63 -10.47 -11.20 -0.89
C HIS A 63 -11.65 -10.22 -0.80
N GLY A 64 -11.52 -9.02 -1.36
CA GLY A 64 -12.57 -8.00 -1.33
C GLY A 64 -13.88 -8.45 -1.97
N ARG A 65 -13.82 -9.35 -2.97
CA ARG A 65 -15.02 -9.94 -3.61
C ARG A 65 -15.72 -10.99 -2.77
N LEU A 66 -15.04 -11.60 -1.79
CA LEU A 66 -15.66 -12.56 -0.87
C LEU A 66 -16.66 -11.89 0.09
N GLN A 67 -16.54 -10.58 0.30
CA GLN A 67 -17.43 -9.80 1.18
C GLN A 67 -17.65 -10.47 2.54
N LEU A 68 -16.55 -10.87 3.17
CA LEU A 68 -16.59 -11.57 4.45
C LEU A 68 -17.09 -10.65 5.56
N ASP A 69 -17.82 -11.20 6.52
CA ASP A 69 -18.41 -10.44 7.64
C ASP A 69 -17.35 -9.69 8.47
N ARG A 70 -16.12 -10.19 8.46
CA ARG A 70 -15.00 -9.61 9.19
C ARG A 70 -14.63 -8.21 8.71
N ASP A 71 -14.63 -7.98 7.39
CA ASP A 71 -14.02 -6.79 6.79
C ASP A 71 -14.71 -6.26 5.53
N ARG A 72 -15.86 -6.83 5.13
CA ARG A 72 -16.65 -6.36 3.95
C ARG A 72 -16.90 -4.86 3.95
N VAL A 73 -17.00 -4.25 5.13
CA VAL A 73 -17.21 -2.80 5.27
C VAL A 73 -16.02 -1.97 4.78
N SER A 74 -14.84 -2.59 4.69
CA SER A 74 -13.61 -1.97 4.20
C SER A 74 -13.44 -2.10 2.68
N TYR A 75 -14.09 -3.08 2.04
CA TYR A 75 -13.94 -3.36 0.61
C TYR A 75 -15.18 -2.86 -0.17
N LEU A 76 -15.06 -1.67 -0.74
CA LEU A 76 -16.15 -1.01 -1.46
C LEU A 76 -15.94 -1.09 -2.97
N GLY A 77 -16.75 -1.90 -3.67
CA GLY A 77 -16.68 -2.08 -5.13
C GLY A 77 -16.59 -0.78 -5.95
N PRO A 78 -17.36 0.28 -5.61
CA PRO A 78 -17.23 1.58 -6.30
C PRO A 78 -15.82 2.16 -6.37
N ASN A 79 -14.91 1.78 -5.48
CA ASN A 79 -13.53 2.28 -5.47
C ASN A 79 -12.62 1.58 -6.48
N TYR A 80 -12.97 0.41 -6.99
CA TYR A 80 -12.10 -0.36 -7.91
C TYR A 80 -12.83 -0.96 -9.13
N ASP A 81 -14.13 -1.22 -9.06
CA ASP A 81 -14.89 -1.77 -10.19
C ASP A 81 -14.88 -0.86 -11.44
N PRO A 82 -14.94 0.48 -11.33
CA PRO A 82 -14.79 1.35 -12.50
C PRO A 82 -13.44 1.19 -13.19
N LEU A 83 -12.37 0.94 -12.44
CA LEU A 83 -11.02 0.72 -12.98
C LEU A 83 -10.92 -0.59 -13.76
N ILE A 84 -11.64 -1.62 -13.30
CA ILE A 84 -11.73 -2.90 -14.02
C ILE A 84 -12.46 -2.70 -15.34
N ARG A 85 -13.61 -2.00 -15.29
CA ARG A 85 -14.41 -1.72 -16.51
C ARG A 85 -13.68 -0.86 -17.54
N SER A 86 -12.88 0.10 -17.08
CA SER A 86 -12.06 0.96 -17.96
C SER A 86 -10.78 0.30 -18.47
N GLY A 87 -10.42 -0.87 -17.93
CA GLY A 87 -9.16 -1.57 -18.25
C GLY A 87 -7.92 -0.90 -17.66
N GLN A 88 -8.08 0.00 -16.67
CA GLN A 88 -6.96 0.71 -16.04
C GLN A 88 -6.35 -0.06 -14.87
N LEU A 89 -7.08 -1.04 -14.28
CA LEU A 89 -6.56 -1.84 -13.18
C LEU A 89 -5.65 -2.96 -13.71
N THR A 90 -4.42 -2.96 -13.25
CA THR A 90 -3.44 -4.04 -13.42
C THR A 90 -3.34 -4.78 -12.09
N LEU A 91 -3.68 -6.05 -12.10
CA LEU A 91 -3.44 -6.93 -10.96
C LEU A 91 -2.02 -7.46 -11.05
N ILE A 92 -1.30 -7.29 -9.96
CA ILE A 92 0.04 -7.84 -9.80
C ILE A 92 -0.01 -9.04 -8.87
N ASP A 93 0.80 -10.03 -9.18
CA ASP A 93 1.02 -11.17 -8.33
C ASP A 93 2.37 -11.04 -7.65
N PRO A 94 2.41 -10.52 -6.41
CA PRO A 94 3.66 -10.30 -5.70
C PRO A 94 4.39 -11.60 -5.35
N PHE A 95 3.81 -12.75 -5.69
CA PHE A 95 4.35 -14.09 -5.40
C PHE A 95 4.83 -14.83 -6.63
N GLY A 96 4.72 -14.23 -7.82
CA GLY A 96 5.14 -14.86 -9.07
C GLY A 96 4.26 -16.02 -9.55
N ILE A 97 3.02 -16.11 -9.07
CA ILE A 97 2.04 -17.08 -9.52
C ILE A 97 1.33 -16.52 -10.76
N ASN A 98 1.80 -16.85 -11.91
CA ASN A 98 1.24 -16.63 -13.26
C ASN A 98 0.06 -15.66 -13.38
N GLY A 99 0.39 -14.45 -13.80
CA GLY A 99 -0.45 -13.36 -14.26
C GLY A 99 -1.97 -13.48 -14.11
N PHE A 100 -2.51 -12.95 -12.99
CA PHE A 100 -3.95 -12.75 -12.87
C PHE A 100 -4.39 -11.59 -13.77
N THR A 101 -5.51 -11.76 -14.44
CA THR A 101 -6.25 -10.66 -15.05
C THR A 101 -7.42 -10.25 -14.16
N PRO A 102 -7.95 -9.01 -14.24
CA PRO A 102 -9.11 -8.57 -13.46
C PRO A 102 -10.35 -9.46 -13.57
N ASN A 103 -10.46 -10.24 -14.62
CA ASN A 103 -11.56 -11.17 -14.89
C ASN A 103 -11.15 -12.65 -14.79
N ASP A 104 -10.01 -12.94 -14.17
CA ASP A 104 -9.56 -14.31 -13.99
C ASP A 104 -10.57 -15.11 -13.17
N PRO A 105 -11.05 -16.27 -13.66
CA PRO A 105 -12.03 -17.08 -12.95
C PRO A 105 -11.54 -17.55 -11.56
N ARG A 106 -10.22 -17.63 -11.35
CA ARG A 106 -9.62 -17.94 -10.04
C ARG A 106 -9.93 -16.89 -8.99
N LEU A 107 -10.17 -15.61 -9.39
CA LEU A 107 -10.58 -14.53 -8.49
C LEU A 107 -12.04 -14.65 -8.02
N ALA A 108 -12.83 -15.48 -8.68
CA ALA A 108 -14.20 -15.79 -8.30
C ALA A 108 -14.32 -17.08 -7.48
N ALA A 109 -13.25 -17.87 -7.41
CA ALA A 109 -13.24 -19.10 -6.63
C ALA A 109 -13.12 -18.79 -5.14
N SER A 110 -13.92 -19.48 -4.31
CA SER A 110 -13.90 -19.38 -2.85
C SER A 110 -12.77 -20.21 -2.21
N GLU A 111 -11.79 -20.63 -2.99
CA GLU A 111 -10.67 -21.43 -2.48
C GLU A 111 -9.53 -20.52 -2.01
N PRO A 112 -8.85 -20.87 -0.90
CA PRO A 112 -7.70 -20.13 -0.43
C PRO A 112 -6.59 -20.10 -1.47
N LEU A 113 -5.96 -18.93 -1.63
CA LEU A 113 -4.76 -18.81 -2.44
C LEU A 113 -3.65 -19.71 -1.85
N PRO A 114 -2.77 -20.29 -2.69
CA PRO A 114 -1.69 -21.15 -2.18
C PRO A 114 -0.75 -20.37 -1.24
N PRO A 115 -0.08 -21.07 -0.29
CA PRO A 115 0.81 -20.43 0.65
C PRO A 115 1.90 -19.62 -0.05
N ILE A 116 2.10 -18.42 0.48
CA ILE A 116 2.92 -17.35 -0.08
C ILE A 116 4.42 -17.68 0.09
N PRO A 117 5.22 -17.74 -0.98
CA PRO A 117 6.67 -17.75 -0.85
C PRO A 117 7.15 -16.43 -0.26
N ILE A 118 8.06 -16.51 0.71
CA ILE A 118 8.68 -15.36 1.37
C ILE A 118 9.58 -14.63 0.36
N GLN A 119 9.30 -13.36 0.10
CA GLN A 119 10.03 -12.37 -0.71
C GLN A 119 9.81 -12.40 -2.22
N THR A 120 9.07 -11.42 -2.69
CA THR A 120 9.22 -10.96 -4.07
C THR A 120 9.02 -9.45 -4.10
N THR A 121 10.09 -8.73 -4.40
CA THR A 121 10.02 -7.33 -4.80
C THR A 121 9.73 -7.29 -6.28
N LEU A 122 8.71 -6.56 -6.70
CA LEU A 122 8.34 -6.38 -8.10
C LEU A 122 8.54 -4.92 -8.51
N ASP A 123 9.31 -4.70 -9.57
CA ASP A 123 9.52 -3.36 -10.12
C ASP A 123 8.27 -2.89 -10.88
N ILE A 124 7.73 -1.74 -10.48
CA ILE A 124 6.65 -1.02 -11.21
C ILE A 124 7.29 -0.05 -12.21
N THR A 125 8.33 0.62 -11.78
CA THR A 125 9.18 1.50 -12.61
C THR A 125 10.65 1.30 -12.21
N PRO A 126 11.61 1.86 -12.95
CA PRO A 126 13.02 1.78 -12.54
C PRO A 126 13.33 2.36 -11.14
N ALA A 127 12.48 3.23 -10.61
CA ALA A 127 12.66 3.89 -9.32
C ALA A 127 11.67 3.42 -8.25
N ILE A 128 10.66 2.64 -8.61
CA ILE A 128 9.59 2.22 -7.70
C ILE A 128 9.38 0.73 -7.82
N SER A 129 9.45 0.06 -6.67
CA SER A 129 9.11 -1.35 -6.55
C SER A 129 8.11 -1.57 -5.42
N VAL A 130 7.46 -2.71 -5.43
CA VAL A 130 6.54 -3.12 -4.36
C VAL A 130 7.00 -4.43 -3.75
N GLU A 131 6.75 -4.58 -2.46
CA GLU A 131 7.03 -5.80 -1.71
C GLU A 131 5.81 -6.21 -0.91
N CYS A 132 5.49 -7.50 -0.87
CA CYS A 132 4.35 -7.98 -0.11
C CYS A 132 4.70 -8.18 1.37
N PHE A 133 3.81 -7.65 2.22
CA PHE A 133 3.84 -7.80 3.66
C PHE A 133 2.47 -8.27 4.15
N PRO A 134 2.21 -9.59 4.14
CA PRO A 134 0.94 -10.14 4.61
C PRO A 134 0.74 -9.91 6.11
N GLY A 135 -0.53 -9.91 6.52
CA GLY A 135 -0.93 -9.84 7.92
C GLY A 135 -2.09 -8.87 8.16
N HIS A 136 -1.94 -7.59 7.81
CA HIS A 136 -3.06 -6.65 7.82
C HIS A 136 -4.12 -7.09 6.83
N THR A 137 -3.73 -7.32 5.60
CA THR A 137 -4.45 -8.15 4.62
C THR A 137 -3.53 -9.24 4.11
N GLU A 138 -4.06 -10.21 3.35
CA GLU A 138 -3.26 -11.34 2.87
C GLU A 138 -2.16 -10.94 1.88
N THR A 139 -2.37 -9.86 1.14
CA THR A 139 -1.49 -9.45 0.04
C THR A 139 -1.15 -7.95 0.06
N MET A 140 -1.18 -7.34 1.24
CA MET A 140 -0.82 -5.93 1.38
C MET A 140 0.60 -5.66 0.88
N LEU A 141 0.74 -4.56 0.14
CA LEU A 141 2.01 -4.12 -0.42
C LEU A 141 2.61 -2.97 0.39
N ALA A 142 3.93 -2.97 0.53
CA ALA A 142 4.72 -1.77 0.76
C ALA A 142 5.25 -1.24 -0.56
N VAL A 143 5.48 0.08 -0.65
CA VAL A 143 6.03 0.72 -1.85
C VAL A 143 7.41 1.25 -1.53
N HIS A 144 8.42 0.73 -2.22
CA HIS A 144 9.80 1.18 -2.13
C HIS A 144 10.10 2.21 -3.21
N ILE A 145 10.75 3.30 -2.80
CA ILE A 145 11.15 4.42 -3.66
C ILE A 145 12.66 4.52 -3.60
N HIS A 146 13.32 4.37 -4.76
CA HIS A 146 14.77 4.38 -4.88
C HIS A 146 15.23 5.65 -5.59
N SER A 147 16.01 6.48 -4.91
CA SER A 147 16.69 7.60 -5.56
C SER A 147 17.83 7.07 -6.43
N ARG A 148 17.91 7.54 -7.68
CA ARG A 148 18.98 7.23 -8.64
C ARG A 148 19.78 8.49 -8.96
N SER A 149 20.30 9.18 -7.98
CA SER A 149 21.22 10.29 -8.26
C SER A 149 22.62 9.77 -8.62
N HIS A 150 23.16 10.22 -9.75
CA HIS A 150 24.51 9.90 -10.18
C HIS A 150 25.53 10.34 -9.12
N GLY A 151 26.22 9.37 -8.48
CA GLY A 151 27.37 9.63 -7.60
C GLY A 151 27.07 9.90 -6.12
N VAL A 152 25.82 9.82 -5.68
CA VAL A 152 25.42 9.91 -4.26
C VAL A 152 24.89 8.55 -3.82
N ALA A 153 25.07 8.18 -2.54
CA ALA A 153 24.44 6.99 -1.96
C ALA A 153 22.95 6.99 -2.28
N SER A 154 22.43 5.87 -2.79
CA SER A 154 21.04 5.76 -3.15
C SER A 154 20.17 5.90 -1.89
N GLU A 155 19.43 6.97 -1.79
CA GLU A 155 18.43 7.12 -0.74
C GLU A 155 17.26 6.17 -1.02
N HIS A 156 16.76 5.55 0.04
CA HIS A 156 15.66 4.60 -0.03
C HIS A 156 14.54 5.05 0.90
N ALA A 157 13.38 5.33 0.35
CA ALA A 157 12.17 5.54 1.12
C ALA A 157 11.21 4.34 0.94
N CYS A 158 10.42 4.06 1.98
CA CYS A 158 9.42 3.02 1.95
C CYS A 158 8.09 3.52 2.53
N TYR A 159 7.04 3.52 1.73
CA TYR A 159 5.67 3.68 2.21
C TYR A 159 5.17 2.33 2.70
N ILE A 160 5.10 2.19 4.03
CA ILE A 160 4.90 0.89 4.68
C ILE A 160 3.43 0.52 4.86
N SER A 161 2.52 1.45 4.61
CA SER A 161 1.07 1.25 4.76
C SER A 161 0.69 0.73 6.16
N ASP A 162 -0.30 -0.15 6.23
CA ASP A 162 -0.89 -0.60 7.49
C ASP A 162 -0.16 -1.76 8.14
N LEU A 163 0.99 -2.16 7.60
CA LEU A 163 1.90 -3.01 8.38
C LEU A 163 2.37 -2.28 9.64
N ILE A 164 2.75 -1.00 9.49
CA ILE A 164 3.15 -0.12 10.60
C ILE A 164 2.45 1.24 10.37
N PRO A 165 1.16 1.38 10.73
CA PRO A 165 0.37 2.56 10.35
C PRO A 165 0.82 3.85 11.02
N THR A 166 1.41 3.76 12.22
CA THR A 166 1.95 4.90 12.97
C THR A 166 3.23 4.51 13.70
N HIS A 167 4.01 5.52 14.14
CA HIS A 167 5.22 5.31 14.95
C HIS A 167 4.95 4.48 16.23
N ASN A 168 3.75 4.50 16.77
CA ASN A 168 3.39 3.70 17.96
C ASN A 168 3.38 2.20 17.65
N HIS A 169 3.17 1.81 16.39
CA HIS A 169 3.18 0.40 15.95
C HIS A 169 4.58 -0.10 15.57
N LEU A 170 5.62 0.69 15.84
CA LEU A 170 7.00 0.25 15.69
C LEU A 170 7.36 -0.89 16.65
N ASP A 171 6.73 -0.97 17.84
CA ASP A 171 6.76 -2.20 18.63
C ASP A 171 5.98 -3.28 17.87
N PRO A 172 6.63 -4.38 17.41
CA PRO A 172 5.96 -5.37 16.58
C PRO A 172 4.73 -6.01 17.23
N THR A 173 4.64 -6.00 18.56
CA THR A 173 3.55 -6.63 19.30
C THR A 173 2.29 -5.74 19.41
N TRP A 174 2.39 -4.48 19.05
CA TRP A 174 1.24 -3.57 19.07
C TRP A 174 0.45 -3.73 17.76
N VAL A 175 -0.30 -4.82 17.66
CA VAL A 175 -1.15 -5.12 16.51
C VAL A 175 -2.46 -4.34 16.55
N MET A 176 -3.05 -4.11 15.36
CA MET A 176 -4.36 -3.47 15.27
C MET A 176 -5.49 -4.48 15.38
N GLY A 177 -6.65 -4.03 15.88
CA GLY A 177 -7.87 -4.82 15.84
C GLY A 177 -8.37 -5.14 14.42
N PHE A 178 -7.87 -4.43 13.41
CA PHE A 178 -8.20 -4.64 12.00
C PHE A 178 -7.25 -5.63 11.29
N ASP A 179 -6.15 -6.03 11.90
CA ASP A 179 -5.25 -7.01 11.32
C ASP A 179 -5.96 -8.36 11.15
N LEU A 180 -5.91 -8.93 9.94
CA LEU A 180 -6.54 -10.23 9.66
C LEU A 180 -5.73 -11.38 10.28
N ASP A 181 -4.40 -11.28 10.24
CA ASP A 181 -3.47 -12.20 10.88
C ASP A 181 -2.45 -11.46 11.74
N PRO A 182 -2.77 -11.20 13.02
CA PRO A 182 -1.88 -10.49 13.93
C PRO A 182 -0.52 -11.17 14.14
N ILE A 183 -0.45 -12.48 14.09
CA ILE A 183 0.80 -13.23 14.26
C ILE A 183 1.73 -13.00 13.08
N THR A 184 1.17 -13.06 11.86
CA THR A 184 1.90 -12.74 10.66
C THR A 184 2.32 -11.26 10.64
N CYS A 185 1.47 -10.32 11.06
CA CYS A 185 1.84 -8.92 11.22
C CYS A 185 3.10 -8.76 12.09
N ILE A 186 3.15 -9.40 13.25
CA ILE A 186 4.32 -9.34 14.15
C ILE A 186 5.59 -9.84 13.43
N ALA A 187 5.51 -10.96 12.74
CA ALA A 187 6.64 -11.51 12.00
C ALA A 187 7.11 -10.57 10.88
N GLN A 188 6.17 -10.01 10.11
CA GLN A 188 6.47 -9.11 8.99
C GLN A 188 7.01 -7.75 9.47
N ARG A 189 6.51 -7.20 10.56
CA ARG A 189 7.07 -5.99 11.20
C ARG A 189 8.52 -6.20 11.60
N LYS A 190 8.85 -7.34 12.24
CA LYS A 190 10.23 -7.68 12.58
C LYS A 190 11.11 -7.80 11.33
N ARG A 191 10.62 -8.44 10.27
CA ARG A 191 11.33 -8.56 8.99
C ARG A 191 11.60 -7.19 8.38
N PHE A 192 10.61 -6.31 8.32
CA PHE A 192 10.74 -4.95 7.83
C PHE A 192 11.79 -4.15 8.63
N LEU A 193 11.67 -4.13 9.96
CA LEU A 193 12.57 -3.39 10.83
C LEU A 193 14.02 -3.88 10.74
N ALA A 194 14.22 -5.19 10.55
CA ALA A 194 15.55 -5.78 10.35
C ALA A 194 16.24 -5.29 9.07
N SER A 195 15.47 -4.82 8.09
CA SER A 195 15.99 -4.21 6.85
C SER A 195 16.04 -2.68 6.94
N ALA A 196 14.99 -2.05 7.43
CA ALA A 196 14.83 -0.60 7.42
C ALA A 196 15.84 0.11 8.34
N ILE A 197 16.10 -0.44 9.54
CA ILE A 197 16.97 0.19 10.54
C ILE A 197 18.43 0.25 10.07
N PRO A 198 19.09 -0.88 9.73
CA PRO A 198 20.51 -0.85 9.35
C PRO A 198 20.77 -0.13 8.02
N ASN A 199 19.76 -0.06 7.14
CA ASN A 199 19.88 0.62 5.86
C ASN A 199 19.36 2.08 5.89
N HIS A 200 18.98 2.59 7.05
CA HIS A 200 18.53 3.98 7.25
C HIS A 200 17.40 4.40 6.31
N TRP A 201 16.42 3.52 6.06
CA TRP A 201 15.31 3.85 5.18
C TRP A 201 14.47 4.99 5.76
N LEU A 202 14.03 5.90 4.88
CA LEU A 202 12.99 6.87 5.21
C LEU A 202 11.63 6.16 5.15
N VAL A 203 10.99 5.96 6.30
CA VAL A 203 9.69 5.29 6.39
C VAL A 203 8.59 6.34 6.33
N LEU A 204 7.63 6.13 5.41
CA LEU A 204 6.45 6.96 5.25
C LEU A 204 5.26 6.23 5.89
N PHE A 205 4.64 6.87 6.89
CA PHE A 205 3.51 6.31 7.64
C PHE A 205 2.18 6.82 7.08
N THR A 206 1.19 5.93 7.03
CA THR A 206 -0.14 6.24 6.48
C THR A 206 -1.00 7.06 7.42
N HIS A 207 -1.05 6.65 8.69
CA HIS A 207 -1.99 7.15 9.68
C HIS A 207 -1.33 7.96 10.80
N ASP A 208 -0.07 8.37 10.61
CA ASP A 208 0.67 9.13 11.61
C ASP A 208 0.61 10.63 11.32
N HIS A 209 0.02 11.38 12.24
CA HIS A 209 -0.04 12.84 12.15
C HIS A 209 1.19 13.54 12.74
N GLN A 210 1.94 12.84 13.59
CA GLN A 210 3.12 13.37 14.26
C GLN A 210 4.40 13.10 13.44
N PHE A 211 4.49 11.89 12.88
CA PHE A 211 5.61 11.46 12.05
C PHE A 211 5.10 10.96 10.69
N PRO A 212 4.73 11.86 9.74
CA PRO A 212 4.33 11.42 8.41
C PRO A 212 5.50 10.72 7.67
N ALA A 213 6.74 11.08 8.02
CA ALA A 213 7.96 10.45 7.56
C ALA A 213 8.99 10.44 8.68
N ALA A 214 9.74 9.34 8.84
CA ALA A 214 10.78 9.22 9.85
C ALA A 214 11.83 8.17 9.49
N HIS A 215 13.04 8.34 10.00
CA HIS A 215 13.99 7.25 10.12
C HIS A 215 13.78 6.48 11.41
N ILE A 216 13.96 5.16 11.36
CA ILE A 216 13.76 4.30 12.53
C ILE A 216 15.13 4.01 13.16
N HIS A 217 15.22 4.23 14.47
CA HIS A 217 16.42 3.98 15.26
C HIS A 217 16.09 3.07 16.44
N LEU A 218 17.10 2.45 17.02
CA LEU A 218 16.97 1.76 18.30
C LEU A 218 17.32 2.71 19.43
N ASN A 219 16.48 2.77 20.46
CA ASN A 219 16.81 3.48 21.70
C ASN A 219 17.79 2.67 22.57
N GLU A 220 18.19 3.22 23.73
CA GLU A 220 19.12 2.57 24.67
C GLU A 220 18.65 1.19 25.17
N LYS A 221 17.34 0.91 25.10
CA LYS A 221 16.73 -0.37 25.47
C LYS A 221 16.57 -1.33 24.29
N GLY A 222 17.11 -0.97 23.11
CA GLY A 222 16.98 -1.75 21.88
C GLY A 222 15.57 -1.73 21.26
N ARG A 223 14.71 -0.77 21.63
CA ARG A 223 13.36 -0.64 21.07
C ARG A 223 13.38 0.32 19.89
N PRO A 224 12.63 0.02 18.79
CA PRO A 224 12.54 0.91 17.66
C PRO A 224 11.76 2.18 18.01
N ILE A 225 12.28 3.32 17.57
CA ILE A 225 11.68 4.64 17.72
C ILE A 225 11.79 5.42 16.41
N ALA A 226 10.83 6.28 16.14
CA ALA A 226 10.86 7.20 15.00
C ALA A 226 11.66 8.46 15.35
N ARG A 227 12.43 8.97 14.38
CA ARG A 227 13.08 10.29 14.42
C ARG A 227 12.74 11.04 13.14
N SER A 228 12.34 12.30 13.29
CA SER A 228 12.09 13.17 12.14
C SER A 228 13.35 13.30 11.28
N PRO A 229 13.21 13.37 9.94
CA PRO A 229 14.35 13.67 9.05
C PRO A 229 15.03 15.01 9.37
N GLN A 230 14.33 15.92 10.07
CA GLN A 230 14.85 17.23 10.48
C GLN A 230 15.69 17.16 11.77
N ASP A 231 15.64 16.04 12.49
CA ASP A 231 16.35 15.85 13.78
C ASP A 231 17.66 15.05 13.65
N ILE A 232 18.12 14.82 12.41
CA ILE A 232 19.32 14.02 12.08
C ILE A 232 20.45 14.89 11.55
#